data_1631993edcdd16619eb990072b9af9c6
#
_entry.id   1631993edcdd16619eb990072b9af9c6
#
_cell.length_a   1.000
_cell.length_b   1.000
_cell.length_c   1.000
_cell.angle_alpha   90.00
_cell.angle_beta   90.00
_cell.angle_gamma   90.00
#
_symmetry.space_group_name_H-M   'P 1'
#
loop_
_entity.id
_entity.type
_entity.pdbx_description
1 polymer ?
#
loop_
_entity_poly.entity_id
_entity_poly.type
_entity_poly.pdbx_seq_one_letter_code
_entity_poly.pdbx_strand_id
1 'polypeptide(L)'
;MRWIIVFLLFPFFSFAQPAVNASRDWIKKEGANILTELKGLVSIPNHASDLPNIQRNAEKTKKMFADRGFEMQLLQEPGAPPIVYGVQKVKGATRTLCFYAHYDGQPVDPALWKLDAFDAELYDKAMYKGGKPIPMPKNGEPINEEWRLYGRSASDDKAPIVAMAAAIDALKASKIGLTSNIKLFFDGEEESSSPHIETYMKKYGGLFKDISVWLLCDGAVYQTGDPSFKFGGRGITGMQLTVYGPSRPLHSGHYGNWAPVPGQMLARLLTSMKAEDGTVLIDGYYDSVEPISDFEKSQLANAPNIDDQLKEELELGFTEGNGETLNQRLLLPSLTVRGL
;
A
#
# COMPACT_ATOMS: atom_id res chain seq x y z
N MET A 1 5.01 -29.55 55.52
CA MET A 1 4.11 -29.72 54.33
C MET A 1 4.63 -28.85 53.20
N ARG A 2 5.28 -29.40 52.19
CA ARG A 2 5.75 -28.69 50.97
C ARG A 2 4.64 -28.79 49.94
N TRP A 3 4.07 -27.68 49.55
CA TRP A 3 3.11 -27.62 48.43
C TRP A 3 3.88 -27.59 47.13
N ILE A 4 3.70 -28.67 46.33
CA ILE A 4 4.20 -28.71 44.94
C ILE A 4 3.15 -28.00 44.08
N ILE A 5 3.47 -26.82 43.58
CA ILE A 5 2.67 -26.14 42.55
C ILE A 5 3.04 -26.77 41.21
N VAL A 6 2.16 -27.60 40.69
CA VAL A 6 2.27 -28.14 39.31
C VAL A 6 1.78 -27.06 38.37
N PHE A 7 2.70 -26.41 37.68
CA PHE A 7 2.35 -25.57 36.51
C PHE A 7 1.94 -26.50 35.37
N LEU A 8 0.63 -26.60 35.13
CA LEU A 8 0.09 -27.16 33.89
C LEU A 8 0.39 -26.16 32.77
N LEU A 9 1.45 -26.44 32.00
CA LEU A 9 1.71 -25.80 30.70
C LEU A 9 0.59 -26.29 29.74
N PHE A 10 -0.49 -25.51 29.63
CA PHE A 10 -1.41 -25.67 28.52
C PHE A 10 -0.67 -25.22 27.25
N PRO A 11 -0.51 -26.10 26.24
CA PRO A 11 -0.02 -25.66 24.96
C PRO A 11 -1.06 -24.67 24.40
N PHE A 12 -0.69 -23.42 24.24
CA PHE A 12 -1.46 -22.46 23.45
C PHE A 12 -1.48 -22.96 22.01
N PHE A 13 -2.47 -23.78 21.66
CA PHE A 13 -2.73 -24.07 20.26
C PHE A 13 -3.19 -22.75 19.60
N SER A 14 -2.33 -22.19 18.77
CA SER A 14 -2.69 -21.06 17.94
C SER A 14 -3.79 -21.52 16.96
N PHE A 15 -5.02 -21.09 17.20
CA PHE A 15 -6.16 -21.39 16.32
C PHE A 15 -5.98 -20.81 14.89
N ALA A 16 -4.99 -19.94 14.68
CA ALA A 16 -4.67 -19.37 13.38
C ALA A 16 -3.91 -20.32 12.44
N GLN A 17 -3.16 -21.28 12.99
CA GLN A 17 -2.31 -22.17 12.19
C GLN A 17 -3.07 -22.97 11.10
N PRO A 18 -4.27 -23.54 11.35
CA PRO A 18 -5.03 -24.21 10.31
C PRO A 18 -5.42 -23.29 9.14
N ALA A 19 -5.80 -22.04 9.40
CA ALA A 19 -6.18 -21.07 8.36
C ALA A 19 -4.96 -20.64 7.52
N VAL A 20 -3.81 -20.43 8.15
CA VAL A 20 -2.55 -20.11 7.46
C VAL A 20 -2.14 -21.26 6.55
N ASN A 21 -2.19 -22.51 7.05
CA ASN A 21 -1.86 -23.69 6.24
C ASN A 21 -2.84 -23.85 5.07
N ALA A 22 -4.14 -23.67 5.30
CA ALA A 22 -5.17 -23.70 4.26
C ALA A 22 -4.88 -22.67 3.14
N SER A 23 -4.49 -21.46 3.51
CA SER A 23 -4.12 -20.43 2.52
C SER A 23 -2.88 -20.80 1.72
N ARG A 24 -1.84 -21.32 2.38
CA ARG A 24 -0.62 -21.80 1.70
C ARG A 24 -0.89 -22.95 0.74
N ASP A 25 -1.70 -23.93 1.16
CA ASP A 25 -2.06 -25.06 0.32
C ASP A 25 -2.93 -24.63 -0.87
N TRP A 26 -3.80 -23.64 -0.66
CA TRP A 26 -4.63 -23.06 -1.71
C TRP A 26 -3.77 -22.34 -2.76
N ILE A 27 -2.80 -21.51 -2.34
CA ILE A 27 -1.87 -20.83 -3.24
C ILE A 27 -1.09 -21.84 -4.09
N LYS A 28 -0.59 -22.93 -3.48
CA LYS A 28 0.11 -23.98 -4.22
C LYS A 28 -0.76 -24.64 -5.28
N LYS A 29 -2.04 -24.83 -4.97
CA LYS A 29 -3.01 -25.48 -5.87
C LYS A 29 -3.57 -24.56 -6.93
N GLU A 30 -3.95 -23.34 -6.55
CA GLU A 30 -4.74 -22.42 -7.36
C GLU A 30 -3.97 -21.17 -7.81
N GLY A 31 -2.66 -21.12 -7.55
CA GLY A 31 -1.85 -19.92 -7.81
C GLY A 31 -1.94 -19.41 -9.25
N ALA A 32 -1.99 -20.30 -10.23
CA ALA A 32 -2.19 -19.93 -11.63
C ALA A 32 -3.54 -19.23 -11.87
N ASN A 33 -4.60 -19.70 -11.21
CA ASN A 33 -5.94 -19.08 -11.30
C ASN A 33 -5.95 -17.73 -10.59
N ILE A 34 -5.30 -17.61 -9.44
CA ILE A 34 -5.16 -16.35 -8.68
C ILE A 34 -4.42 -15.31 -9.53
N LEU A 35 -3.31 -15.66 -10.17
CA LEU A 35 -2.59 -14.78 -11.08
C LEU A 35 -3.43 -14.38 -12.29
N THR A 36 -4.22 -15.30 -12.84
CA THR A 36 -5.14 -15.03 -13.96
C THR A 36 -6.24 -14.06 -13.53
N GLU A 37 -6.79 -14.22 -12.34
CA GLU A 37 -7.81 -13.29 -11.79
C GLU A 37 -7.21 -11.89 -11.61
N LEU A 38 -5.99 -11.78 -11.07
CA LEU A 38 -5.26 -10.53 -10.93
C LEU A 38 -5.00 -9.88 -12.30
N LYS A 39 -4.40 -10.63 -13.25
CA LYS A 39 -4.18 -10.13 -14.61
C LYS A 39 -5.48 -9.60 -15.23
N GLY A 40 -6.57 -10.34 -15.06
CA GLY A 40 -7.87 -9.93 -15.55
C GLY A 40 -8.42 -8.66 -14.87
N LEU A 41 -8.08 -8.37 -13.62
CA LEU A 41 -8.46 -7.12 -12.96
C LEU A 41 -7.55 -5.97 -13.40
N VAL A 42 -6.25 -6.23 -13.53
CA VAL A 42 -5.25 -5.25 -14.01
C VAL A 42 -5.54 -4.80 -15.45
N SER A 43 -6.10 -5.67 -16.28
CA SER A 43 -6.36 -5.38 -17.69
C SER A 43 -7.41 -4.27 -17.94
N ILE A 44 -8.08 -3.79 -16.91
CA ILE A 44 -9.03 -2.67 -17.03
C ILE A 44 -8.30 -1.39 -16.65
N PRO A 45 -8.17 -0.39 -17.55
CA PRO A 45 -7.64 0.93 -17.18
C PRO A 45 -8.37 1.49 -15.96
N ASN A 46 -7.63 2.19 -15.09
CA ASN A 46 -8.21 2.51 -13.78
C ASN A 46 -7.80 3.87 -13.20
N HIS A 47 -7.50 4.84 -14.04
CA HIS A 47 -7.33 6.21 -13.57
C HIS A 47 -8.67 6.78 -13.07
N ALA A 48 -8.71 7.38 -11.89
CA ALA A 48 -9.94 7.84 -11.21
C ALA A 48 -10.83 8.76 -12.08
N SER A 49 -10.22 9.58 -12.96
CA SER A 49 -10.97 10.45 -13.88
C SER A 49 -11.60 9.73 -15.08
N ASP A 50 -11.20 8.48 -15.35
CA ASP A 50 -11.80 7.65 -16.40
C ASP A 50 -13.01 6.89 -15.84
N LEU A 51 -14.08 7.62 -15.57
CA LEU A 51 -15.30 7.08 -14.94
C LEU A 51 -15.85 5.81 -15.62
N PRO A 52 -15.88 5.69 -16.98
CA PRO A 52 -16.33 4.44 -17.61
C PRO A 52 -15.49 3.22 -17.24
N ASN A 53 -14.18 3.33 -17.22
CA ASN A 53 -13.30 2.23 -16.87
C ASN A 53 -13.26 1.98 -15.34
N ILE A 54 -13.35 3.04 -14.53
CA ILE A 54 -13.52 2.92 -13.08
C ILE A 54 -14.80 2.16 -12.73
N GLN A 55 -15.91 2.47 -13.40
CA GLN A 55 -17.17 1.70 -13.22
C GLN A 55 -16.99 0.22 -13.59
N ARG A 56 -16.27 -0.08 -14.67
CA ARG A 56 -15.96 -1.48 -15.07
C ARG A 56 -15.13 -2.21 -14.01
N ASN A 57 -14.13 -1.54 -13.41
CA ASN A 57 -13.35 -2.07 -12.30
C ASN A 57 -14.26 -2.38 -11.11
N ALA A 58 -15.11 -1.41 -10.71
CA ALA A 58 -16.04 -1.56 -9.60
C ALA A 58 -17.01 -2.74 -9.79
N GLU A 59 -17.62 -2.87 -10.99
CA GLU A 59 -18.54 -3.97 -11.29
C GLU A 59 -17.82 -5.33 -11.30
N LYS A 60 -16.60 -5.40 -11.83
CA LYS A 60 -15.81 -6.62 -11.82
C LYS A 60 -15.45 -7.03 -10.39
N THR A 61 -14.98 -6.09 -9.57
CA THR A 61 -14.66 -6.33 -8.16
C THR A 61 -15.90 -6.73 -7.36
N LYS A 62 -17.02 -6.03 -7.56
CA LYS A 62 -18.31 -6.40 -6.98
C LYS A 62 -18.69 -7.84 -7.32
N LYS A 63 -18.62 -8.22 -8.61
CA LYS A 63 -18.93 -9.59 -9.05
C LYS A 63 -18.00 -10.61 -8.41
N MET A 64 -16.71 -10.34 -8.33
CA MET A 64 -15.70 -11.21 -7.72
C MET A 64 -16.10 -11.64 -6.30
N PHE A 65 -16.56 -10.71 -5.47
CA PHE A 65 -16.97 -11.01 -4.10
C PHE A 65 -18.41 -11.49 -3.99
N ALA A 66 -19.32 -11.08 -4.88
CA ALA A 66 -20.66 -11.63 -4.95
C ALA A 66 -20.64 -13.14 -5.23
N ASP A 67 -19.81 -13.58 -6.17
CA ASP A 67 -19.61 -15.00 -6.49
C ASP A 67 -19.06 -15.78 -5.26
N ARG A 68 -18.42 -15.10 -4.33
CA ARG A 68 -17.92 -15.64 -3.05
C ARG A 68 -18.91 -15.50 -1.89
N GLY A 69 -20.16 -15.08 -2.15
CA GLY A 69 -21.26 -15.05 -1.19
C GLY A 69 -21.30 -13.81 -0.30
N PHE A 70 -20.64 -12.72 -0.70
CA PHE A 70 -20.85 -11.43 -0.07
C PHE A 70 -22.13 -10.76 -0.61
N GLU A 71 -22.84 -10.06 0.24
CA GLU A 71 -23.84 -9.09 -0.15
C GLU A 71 -23.12 -7.82 -0.61
N MET A 72 -23.17 -7.53 -1.93
CA MET A 72 -22.36 -6.48 -2.55
C MET A 72 -23.23 -5.30 -3.01
N GLN A 73 -22.71 -4.08 -2.80
CA GLN A 73 -23.32 -2.83 -3.22
C GLN A 73 -22.26 -1.88 -3.77
N LEU A 74 -22.58 -1.12 -4.81
CA LEU A 74 -21.82 0.06 -5.21
C LEU A 74 -22.44 1.27 -4.51
N LEU A 75 -21.69 1.92 -3.65
CA LEU A 75 -22.07 3.20 -3.07
C LEU A 75 -21.71 4.27 -4.10
N GLN A 76 -22.68 5.11 -4.45
CA GLN A 76 -22.52 6.04 -5.56
C GLN A 76 -22.79 7.48 -5.14
N GLU A 77 -21.95 8.38 -5.67
CA GLU A 77 -22.14 9.82 -5.65
C GLU A 77 -22.00 10.36 -7.09
N PRO A 78 -22.77 11.40 -7.45
CA PRO A 78 -22.68 11.98 -8.79
C PRO A 78 -21.28 12.49 -9.10
N GLY A 79 -20.71 12.04 -10.22
CA GLY A 79 -19.38 12.49 -10.68
C GLY A 79 -18.19 11.86 -9.99
N ALA A 80 -18.42 10.98 -9.01
CA ALA A 80 -17.35 10.31 -8.25
C ALA A 80 -17.25 8.81 -8.62
N PRO A 81 -16.04 8.21 -8.55
CA PRO A 81 -15.85 6.77 -8.57
C PRO A 81 -16.65 6.08 -7.47
N PRO A 82 -17.38 4.97 -7.75
CA PRO A 82 -18.16 4.30 -6.72
C PRO A 82 -17.27 3.59 -5.70
N ILE A 83 -17.66 3.60 -4.42
CA ILE A 83 -17.06 2.70 -3.43
C ILE A 83 -17.68 1.32 -3.60
N VAL A 84 -16.85 0.28 -3.73
CA VAL A 84 -17.30 -1.11 -3.74
C VAL A 84 -17.43 -1.57 -2.29
N TYR A 85 -18.65 -1.68 -1.82
CA TYR A 85 -18.98 -2.13 -0.48
C TYR A 85 -19.48 -3.57 -0.49
N GLY A 86 -18.98 -4.37 0.46
CA GLY A 86 -19.42 -5.75 0.64
C GLY A 86 -19.63 -6.09 2.10
N VAL A 87 -20.52 -7.03 2.38
CA VAL A 87 -20.69 -7.57 3.71
C VAL A 87 -20.94 -9.08 3.67
N GLN A 88 -20.28 -9.81 4.56
CA GLN A 88 -20.58 -11.20 4.87
C GLN A 88 -20.81 -11.33 6.38
N LYS A 89 -22.06 -11.59 6.75
CA LYS A 89 -22.45 -11.79 8.14
C LYS A 89 -22.20 -13.23 8.57
N VAL A 90 -21.74 -13.38 9.79
CA VAL A 90 -21.47 -14.67 10.43
C VAL A 90 -22.35 -14.84 11.64
N LYS A 91 -23.13 -15.93 11.68
CA LYS A 91 -24.06 -16.19 12.79
C LYS A 91 -23.28 -16.28 14.11
N GLY A 92 -23.66 -15.45 15.08
CA GLY A 92 -23.05 -15.42 16.41
C GLY A 92 -21.74 -14.62 16.49
N ALA A 93 -21.27 -14.02 15.42
CA ALA A 93 -20.10 -13.16 15.47
C ALA A 93 -20.40 -11.86 16.24
N THR A 94 -19.48 -11.48 17.10
CA THR A 94 -19.53 -10.26 17.92
C THR A 94 -18.58 -9.17 17.42
N ARG A 95 -17.77 -9.47 16.42
CA ARG A 95 -16.79 -8.55 15.83
C ARG A 95 -17.05 -8.40 14.33
N THR A 96 -16.78 -7.21 13.82
CA THR A 96 -16.79 -6.90 12.40
C THR A 96 -15.43 -6.38 12.00
N LEU A 97 -14.78 -7.04 11.06
CA LEU A 97 -13.54 -6.61 10.44
C LEU A 97 -13.87 -5.93 9.11
N CYS A 98 -13.29 -4.79 8.83
CA CYS A 98 -13.40 -4.13 7.54
C CYS A 98 -12.04 -4.10 6.85
N PHE A 99 -12.00 -4.62 5.63
CA PHE A 99 -10.82 -4.58 4.79
C PHE A 99 -10.98 -3.42 3.80
N TYR A 100 -9.98 -2.55 3.83
CA TYR A 100 -9.83 -1.44 2.90
C TYR A 100 -8.77 -1.81 1.85
N ALA A 101 -9.04 -1.48 0.62
CA ALA A 101 -8.10 -1.44 -0.50
C ALA A 101 -8.61 -0.41 -1.52
N HIS A 102 -7.83 -0.11 -2.56
CA HIS A 102 -8.31 0.72 -3.66
C HIS A 102 -8.15 0.01 -5.00
N TYR A 103 -8.96 0.41 -5.99
CA TYR A 103 -8.94 -0.21 -7.31
C TYR A 103 -8.62 0.76 -8.45
N ASP A 104 -8.43 2.05 -8.14
CA ASP A 104 -7.87 3.02 -9.07
C ASP A 104 -6.34 2.94 -9.15
N GLY A 105 -5.73 3.82 -9.90
CA GLY A 105 -4.28 3.84 -10.07
C GLY A 105 -3.80 5.15 -10.67
N GLN A 106 -2.50 5.39 -10.51
CA GLN A 106 -1.80 6.55 -11.03
C GLN A 106 -1.91 6.63 -12.56
N PRO A 107 -1.86 7.84 -13.14
CA PRO A 107 -1.81 8.03 -14.58
C PRO A 107 -0.69 7.23 -15.24
N VAL A 108 -0.91 6.84 -16.48
CA VAL A 108 0.07 6.13 -17.29
C VAL A 108 0.56 7.05 -18.41
N ASP A 109 1.87 7.28 -18.46
CA ASP A 109 2.53 7.81 -19.65
C ASP A 109 3.11 6.62 -20.45
N PRO A 110 2.53 6.26 -21.61
CA PRO A 110 3.00 5.11 -22.37
C PRO A 110 4.46 5.20 -22.81
N ALA A 111 5.03 6.41 -22.91
CA ALA A 111 6.44 6.61 -23.28
C ALA A 111 7.41 6.13 -22.17
N LEU A 112 6.95 6.04 -20.93
CA LEU A 112 7.73 5.59 -19.77
C LEU A 112 7.58 4.10 -19.48
N TRP A 113 6.68 3.40 -20.20
CA TRP A 113 6.43 1.97 -20.00
C TRP A 113 7.11 1.14 -21.08
N LYS A 114 7.76 0.05 -20.68
CA LYS A 114 8.37 -0.92 -21.60
C LYS A 114 7.38 -1.91 -22.19
N LEU A 115 6.19 -2.02 -21.57
CA LEU A 115 5.09 -2.91 -21.95
C LEU A 115 3.78 -2.12 -21.84
N ASP A 116 2.67 -2.68 -22.34
CA ASP A 116 1.37 -2.09 -22.09
C ASP A 116 1.06 -2.16 -20.59
N ALA A 117 0.81 -1.00 -19.99
CA ALA A 117 0.56 -0.88 -18.57
C ALA A 117 -0.65 -1.70 -18.09
N PHE A 118 -1.60 -2.00 -18.97
CA PHE A 118 -2.83 -2.73 -18.69
C PHE A 118 -2.87 -4.15 -19.31
N ASP A 119 -1.81 -4.59 -19.99
CA ASP A 119 -1.59 -5.99 -20.33
C ASP A 119 -0.48 -6.59 -19.48
N ALA A 120 -0.81 -6.87 -18.24
CA ALA A 120 0.17 -7.33 -17.26
C ALA A 120 0.97 -8.54 -17.74
N GLU A 121 2.29 -8.47 -17.62
CA GLU A 121 3.23 -9.51 -18.01
C GLU A 121 3.90 -10.15 -16.80
N LEU A 122 4.07 -11.48 -16.87
CA LEU A 122 4.74 -12.27 -15.84
C LEU A 122 6.23 -12.42 -16.19
N TYR A 123 7.11 -12.24 -15.22
CA TYR A 123 8.57 -12.38 -15.32
C TYR A 123 9.06 -13.47 -14.37
N ASP A 124 10.12 -14.17 -14.76
CA ASP A 124 10.75 -15.24 -13.97
C ASP A 124 11.42 -14.73 -12.68
N LYS A 125 11.72 -13.44 -12.61
CA LYS A 125 12.24 -12.68 -11.45
C LYS A 125 12.11 -11.18 -11.69
N ALA A 126 12.53 -10.38 -10.74
CA ALA A 126 12.49 -8.93 -10.87
C ALA A 126 13.30 -8.42 -12.10
N MET A 127 12.73 -7.44 -12.84
CA MET A 127 13.37 -6.87 -14.04
C MET A 127 14.77 -6.31 -13.75
N TYR A 128 14.96 -5.61 -12.63
CA TYR A 128 16.25 -5.05 -12.24
C TYR A 128 17.29 -6.13 -11.93
N LYS A 129 16.85 -7.36 -11.60
CA LYS A 129 17.73 -8.55 -11.48
C LYS A 129 17.91 -9.31 -12.81
N GLY A 130 17.57 -8.69 -13.93
CA GLY A 130 17.67 -9.29 -15.26
C GLY A 130 16.56 -10.30 -15.56
N GLY A 131 15.37 -10.13 -14.95
CA GLY A 131 14.20 -10.94 -15.22
C GLY A 131 13.74 -10.91 -16.66
N LYS A 132 13.22 -12.03 -17.15
CA LYS A 132 12.69 -12.20 -18.50
C LYS A 132 11.22 -12.52 -18.47
N PRO A 133 10.43 -12.06 -19.46
CA PRO A 133 9.04 -12.40 -19.57
C PRO A 133 8.85 -13.91 -19.74
N ILE A 134 7.86 -14.45 -19.05
CA ILE A 134 7.45 -15.86 -19.14
C ILE A 134 5.93 -15.93 -19.37
N PRO A 135 5.43 -17.01 -19.99
CA PRO A 135 4.00 -17.18 -20.16
C PRO A 135 3.29 -17.31 -18.81
N MET A 136 2.03 -16.89 -18.74
CA MET A 136 1.18 -17.17 -17.59
C MET A 136 1.08 -18.68 -17.37
N PRO A 137 1.17 -19.16 -16.10
CA PRO A 137 1.06 -20.58 -15.80
C PRO A 137 -0.36 -21.09 -16.11
N LYS A 138 -0.45 -22.35 -16.55
CA LYS A 138 -1.73 -23.01 -16.73
C LYS A 138 -2.29 -23.48 -15.40
N ASN A 139 -3.61 -23.68 -15.36
CA ASN A 139 -4.25 -24.20 -14.15
C ASN A 139 -3.58 -25.51 -13.68
N GLY A 140 -3.24 -25.56 -12.38
CA GLY A 140 -2.55 -26.67 -11.76
C GLY A 140 -1.01 -26.67 -11.92
N GLU A 141 -0.45 -25.74 -12.70
CA GLU A 141 0.99 -25.54 -12.73
C GLU A 141 1.46 -24.83 -11.45
N PRO A 142 2.58 -25.26 -10.85
CA PRO A 142 3.13 -24.60 -9.67
C PRO A 142 3.63 -23.19 -10.04
N ILE A 143 3.42 -22.25 -9.14
CA ILE A 143 4.00 -20.91 -9.24
C ILE A 143 5.30 -20.86 -8.44
N ASN A 144 6.23 -20.03 -8.90
CA ASN A 144 7.46 -19.72 -8.20
C ASN A 144 7.30 -18.37 -7.48
N GLU A 145 7.65 -18.29 -6.21
CA GLU A 145 7.54 -17.08 -5.38
C GLU A 145 8.45 -15.94 -5.87
N GLU A 146 9.51 -16.26 -6.64
CA GLU A 146 10.37 -15.26 -7.27
C GLU A 146 9.75 -14.59 -8.50
N TRP A 147 8.69 -15.12 -9.06
CA TRP A 147 8.04 -14.50 -10.21
C TRP A 147 7.45 -13.14 -9.87
N ARG A 148 7.42 -12.26 -10.85
CA ARG A 148 6.87 -10.91 -10.71
C ARG A 148 5.89 -10.61 -11.82
N LEU A 149 4.69 -10.17 -11.46
CA LEU A 149 3.67 -9.70 -12.40
C LEU A 149 3.75 -8.18 -12.50
N TYR A 150 4.04 -7.66 -13.68
CA TYR A 150 4.15 -6.23 -13.94
C TYR A 150 2.92 -5.72 -14.68
N GLY A 151 2.35 -4.63 -14.19
CA GLY A 151 1.23 -3.91 -14.77
C GLY A 151 0.83 -2.75 -13.87
N ARG A 152 0.11 -1.76 -14.37
CA ARG A 152 -0.41 -0.67 -13.55
C ARG A 152 -1.36 -1.23 -12.48
N SER A 153 -1.18 -0.82 -11.24
CA SER A 153 -1.96 -1.27 -10.08
C SER A 153 -1.90 -2.78 -9.80
N ALA A 154 -0.93 -3.50 -10.36
CA ALA A 154 -0.79 -4.93 -10.10
C ALA A 154 -0.47 -5.22 -8.62
N SER A 155 0.28 -4.34 -7.95
CA SER A 155 0.57 -4.40 -6.52
C SER A 155 -0.27 -3.37 -5.76
N ASP A 156 -0.21 -2.14 -6.18
CA ASP A 156 -0.84 -0.96 -5.59
C ASP A 156 -2.08 -0.59 -6.44
N ASP A 157 -3.32 -1.02 -6.08
CA ASP A 157 -3.62 -1.84 -4.88
C ASP A 157 -4.57 -3.01 -5.25
N LYS A 158 -4.50 -3.54 -6.51
CA LYS A 158 -5.38 -4.65 -6.96
C LYS A 158 -4.97 -6.03 -6.41
N ALA A 159 -3.67 -6.23 -6.09
CA ALA A 159 -3.23 -7.51 -5.53
C ALA A 159 -3.89 -7.83 -4.16
N PRO A 160 -3.99 -6.91 -3.19
CA PRO A 160 -4.71 -7.15 -1.95
C PRO A 160 -6.17 -7.54 -2.16
N ILE A 161 -6.87 -6.93 -3.13
CA ILE A 161 -8.26 -7.29 -3.46
C ILE A 161 -8.35 -8.76 -3.86
N VAL A 162 -7.45 -9.20 -4.75
CA VAL A 162 -7.41 -10.61 -5.21
C VAL A 162 -6.93 -11.54 -4.09
N ALA A 163 -5.98 -11.11 -3.26
CA ALA A 163 -5.51 -11.89 -2.12
C ALA A 163 -6.62 -12.14 -1.09
N MET A 164 -7.44 -11.12 -0.80
CA MET A 164 -8.63 -11.30 0.06
C MET A 164 -9.62 -12.31 -0.54
N ALA A 165 -9.88 -12.22 -1.84
CA ALA A 165 -10.75 -13.17 -2.55
C ALA A 165 -10.20 -14.60 -2.45
N ALA A 166 -8.91 -14.80 -2.71
CA ALA A 166 -8.24 -16.09 -2.59
C ALA A 166 -8.26 -16.65 -1.16
N ALA A 167 -8.09 -15.78 -0.15
CA ALA A 167 -8.18 -16.19 1.25
C ALA A 167 -9.58 -16.73 1.63
N ILE A 168 -10.64 -16.08 1.14
CA ILE A 168 -12.02 -16.56 1.34
C ILE A 168 -12.22 -17.93 0.66
N ASP A 169 -11.69 -18.10 -0.56
CA ASP A 169 -11.78 -19.38 -1.28
C ASP A 169 -11.01 -20.49 -0.55
N ALA A 170 -9.82 -20.19 -0.02
CA ALA A 170 -9.01 -21.12 0.76
C ALA A 170 -9.73 -21.60 2.01
N LEU A 171 -10.33 -20.68 2.77
CA LEU A 171 -11.10 -21.00 3.98
C LEU A 171 -12.31 -21.88 3.66
N LYS A 172 -13.05 -21.54 2.59
CA LYS A 172 -14.21 -22.33 2.13
C LYS A 172 -13.80 -23.73 1.70
N ALA A 173 -12.77 -23.85 0.87
CA ALA A 173 -12.26 -25.16 0.40
C ALA A 173 -11.81 -26.04 1.54
N SER A 174 -11.22 -25.47 2.58
CA SER A 174 -10.78 -26.17 3.78
C SER A 174 -11.86 -26.34 4.84
N LYS A 175 -13.10 -25.88 4.56
CA LYS A 175 -14.24 -25.91 5.50
C LYS A 175 -13.96 -25.20 6.83
N ILE A 176 -13.13 -24.17 6.79
CA ILE A 176 -12.83 -23.32 7.94
C ILE A 176 -13.84 -22.16 7.93
N GLY A 177 -14.71 -22.10 8.94
CA GLY A 177 -15.72 -21.05 9.07
C GLY A 177 -15.10 -19.71 9.48
N LEU A 178 -15.67 -18.62 8.99
CA LEU A 178 -15.37 -17.29 9.49
C LEU A 178 -15.90 -17.14 10.93
N THR A 179 -15.14 -16.45 11.77
CA THR A 179 -15.50 -16.18 13.20
C THR A 179 -15.92 -14.74 13.45
N SER A 180 -15.73 -13.88 12.45
CA SER A 180 -16.11 -12.46 12.50
C SER A 180 -16.92 -12.09 11.26
N ASN A 181 -17.79 -11.09 11.37
CA ASN A 181 -18.36 -10.48 10.19
C ASN A 181 -17.24 -9.82 9.38
N ILE A 182 -17.35 -9.88 8.06
CA ILE A 182 -16.39 -9.25 7.15
C ILE A 182 -17.12 -8.14 6.40
N LYS A 183 -16.53 -6.96 6.36
CA LYS A 183 -16.89 -5.87 5.47
C LYS A 183 -15.73 -5.57 4.52
N LEU A 184 -16.09 -5.12 3.33
CA LEU A 184 -15.17 -4.69 2.30
C LEU A 184 -15.46 -3.23 1.98
N PHE A 185 -14.42 -2.45 1.86
CA PHE A 185 -14.49 -1.06 1.45
C PHE A 185 -13.37 -0.83 0.44
N PHE A 186 -13.70 -0.80 -0.85
CA PHE A 186 -12.71 -0.56 -1.88
C PHE A 186 -12.97 0.79 -2.53
N ASP A 187 -11.96 1.67 -2.41
CA ASP A 187 -11.98 3.04 -2.93
C ASP A 187 -11.64 3.04 -4.43
N GLY A 188 -12.20 3.98 -5.17
CA GLY A 188 -11.96 4.14 -6.60
C GLY A 188 -11.23 5.41 -6.97
N GLU A 189 -10.73 6.17 -5.98
CA GLU A 189 -10.07 7.45 -6.19
C GLU A 189 -8.97 7.74 -5.16
N GLU A 190 -8.39 6.71 -4.53
CA GLU A 190 -7.33 6.85 -3.52
C GLU A 190 -6.14 7.62 -4.06
N GLU A 191 -5.68 7.25 -5.24
CA GLU A 191 -4.52 7.85 -5.92
C GLU A 191 -4.74 9.33 -6.31
N SER A 192 -5.97 9.81 -6.18
CA SER A 192 -6.37 11.21 -6.30
C SER A 192 -6.66 11.85 -4.95
N SER A 193 -6.26 11.22 -3.84
CA SER A 193 -6.47 11.65 -2.45
C SER A 193 -7.93 11.60 -1.99
N SER A 194 -8.72 10.72 -2.55
CA SER A 194 -10.12 10.42 -2.18
C SER A 194 -10.99 11.66 -1.94
N PRO A 195 -11.11 12.60 -2.91
CA PRO A 195 -11.75 13.90 -2.68
C PRO A 195 -13.22 13.79 -2.27
N HIS A 196 -13.89 12.69 -2.57
CA HIS A 196 -15.31 12.47 -2.23
C HIS A 196 -15.53 11.63 -0.97
N ILE A 197 -14.47 11.13 -0.31
CA ILE A 197 -14.59 10.21 0.83
C ILE A 197 -15.45 10.79 1.96
N GLU A 198 -15.32 12.09 2.25
CA GLU A 198 -16.13 12.75 3.28
C GLU A 198 -17.63 12.72 2.93
N THR A 199 -17.98 12.91 1.67
CA THR A 199 -19.36 12.84 1.17
C THR A 199 -19.93 11.44 1.32
N TYR A 200 -19.15 10.43 0.94
CA TYR A 200 -19.52 9.02 1.15
C TYR A 200 -19.73 8.69 2.62
N MET A 201 -18.82 9.12 3.50
CA MET A 201 -18.94 8.86 4.93
C MET A 201 -20.11 9.58 5.56
N LYS A 202 -20.47 10.80 5.13
CA LYS A 202 -21.68 11.49 5.58
C LYS A 202 -22.96 10.76 5.17
N LYS A 203 -23.01 10.25 3.95
CA LYS A 203 -24.22 9.61 3.40
C LYS A 203 -24.37 8.16 3.85
N TYR A 204 -23.29 7.40 3.84
CA TYR A 204 -23.30 5.95 4.08
C TYR A 204 -22.65 5.52 5.40
N GLY A 205 -22.20 6.46 6.22
CA GLY A 205 -21.48 6.19 7.48
C GLY A 205 -22.21 5.27 8.46
N GLY A 206 -23.54 5.16 8.33
CA GLY A 206 -24.32 4.17 9.08
C GLY A 206 -23.93 2.73 8.84
N LEU A 207 -23.39 2.41 7.63
CA LEU A 207 -22.91 1.07 7.27
C LEU A 207 -21.62 0.67 8.00
N PHE A 208 -20.91 1.61 8.61
CA PHE A 208 -19.57 1.41 9.15
C PHE A 208 -19.51 1.50 10.68
N LYS A 209 -20.64 1.77 11.37
CA LYS A 209 -20.68 1.99 12.81
C LYS A 209 -20.34 0.77 13.68
N ASP A 210 -20.55 -0.43 13.15
CA ASP A 210 -20.31 -1.70 13.85
C ASP A 210 -18.93 -2.31 13.57
N ILE A 211 -18.06 -1.58 12.88
CA ILE A 211 -16.71 -2.05 12.60
C ILE A 211 -15.86 -2.00 13.87
N SER A 212 -15.31 -3.14 14.23
CA SER A 212 -14.41 -3.28 15.37
C SER A 212 -12.96 -2.93 15.00
N VAL A 213 -12.54 -3.27 13.78
CA VAL A 213 -11.18 -3.04 13.28
C VAL A 213 -11.21 -2.77 11.78
N TRP A 214 -10.51 -1.74 11.36
CA TRP A 214 -10.17 -1.49 9.97
C TRP A 214 -8.79 -2.07 9.68
N LEU A 215 -8.69 -2.82 8.59
CA LEU A 215 -7.45 -3.37 8.05
C LEU A 215 -7.22 -2.70 6.71
N LEU A 216 -6.27 -1.76 6.67
CA LEU A 216 -5.87 -1.10 5.44
C LEU A 216 -4.84 -2.01 4.75
N CYS A 217 -5.21 -2.55 3.59
CA CYS A 217 -4.40 -3.51 2.85
C CYS A 217 -3.57 -2.83 1.75
N ASP A 218 -3.38 -1.53 1.91
CA ASP A 218 -2.58 -0.67 1.03
C ASP A 218 -1.21 -0.43 1.68
N GLY A 219 -0.36 -1.39 1.55
CA GLY A 219 0.99 -1.34 2.12
C GLY A 219 1.98 -2.15 1.33
N ALA A 220 3.18 -1.58 1.13
CA ALA A 220 4.26 -2.31 0.49
C ALA A 220 4.59 -3.61 1.24
N VAL A 221 4.81 -4.69 0.50
CA VAL A 221 5.40 -5.91 1.05
C VAL A 221 6.79 -5.56 1.58
N TYR A 222 7.10 -5.99 2.81
CA TYR A 222 8.42 -5.79 3.38
C TYR A 222 9.47 -6.54 2.54
N GLN A 223 10.67 -5.96 2.37
CA GLN A 223 11.69 -6.50 1.46
C GLN A 223 12.16 -7.91 1.82
N THR A 224 11.99 -8.35 3.07
CA THR A 224 12.23 -9.75 3.45
C THR A 224 11.17 -10.71 2.92
N GLY A 225 10.04 -10.21 2.39
CA GLY A 225 8.87 -11.01 2.03
C GLY A 225 8.00 -11.43 3.21
N ASP A 226 8.36 -11.03 4.42
CA ASP A 226 7.59 -11.37 5.63
C ASP A 226 6.30 -10.53 5.72
N PRO A 227 5.20 -11.13 6.20
CA PRO A 227 3.99 -10.38 6.52
C PRO A 227 4.27 -9.33 7.60
N SER A 228 3.82 -8.11 7.42
CA SER A 228 3.99 -7.04 8.38
C SER A 228 2.69 -6.32 8.69
N PHE A 229 2.55 -5.86 9.95
CA PHE A 229 1.48 -4.96 10.36
C PHE A 229 2.07 -3.62 10.79
N LYS A 230 1.50 -2.55 10.27
CA LYS A 230 1.82 -1.18 10.69
C LYS A 230 0.65 -0.64 11.50
N PHE A 231 0.92 -0.17 12.72
CA PHE A 231 -0.11 0.33 13.64
C PHE A 231 -0.28 1.85 13.57
N GLY A 232 0.37 2.50 12.63
CA GLY A 232 0.26 3.93 12.40
C GLY A 232 1.09 4.35 11.20
N GLY A 233 0.86 5.55 10.73
CA GLY A 233 1.59 6.18 9.64
C GLY A 233 1.77 7.67 9.91
N ARG A 234 2.75 8.27 9.22
CA ARG A 234 2.92 9.72 9.20
C ARG A 234 1.83 10.34 8.34
N GLY A 235 1.30 11.48 8.78
CA GLY A 235 0.49 12.33 7.93
C GLY A 235 1.33 12.91 6.80
N ILE A 236 0.67 13.42 5.76
CA ILE A 236 1.30 14.11 4.63
C ILE A 236 0.71 15.49 4.46
N THR A 237 1.56 16.46 4.19
CA THR A 237 1.17 17.78 3.70
C THR A 237 2.16 18.24 2.65
N GLY A 238 1.75 19.12 1.77
CA GLY A 238 2.60 19.66 0.73
C GLY A 238 2.44 21.15 0.61
N MET A 239 3.50 21.83 0.16
CA MET A 239 3.45 23.23 -0.19
C MET A 239 4.21 23.49 -1.47
N GLN A 240 3.84 24.55 -2.16
CA GLN A 240 4.56 25.05 -3.31
C GLN A 240 5.32 26.32 -2.93
N LEU A 241 6.62 26.32 -3.23
CA LEU A 241 7.49 27.48 -3.05
C LEU A 241 7.68 28.18 -4.40
N THR A 242 7.43 29.48 -4.45
CA THR A 242 7.67 30.27 -5.64
C THR A 242 8.60 31.43 -5.31
N VAL A 243 9.72 31.51 -6.02
CA VAL A 243 10.69 32.60 -5.89
C VAL A 243 10.60 33.49 -7.11
N TYR A 244 10.34 34.76 -6.87
CA TYR A 244 10.20 35.75 -7.93
C TYR A 244 11.54 36.45 -8.24
N GLY A 245 11.75 36.78 -9.50
CA GLY A 245 12.92 37.49 -10.00
C GLY A 245 12.57 38.60 -10.95
N PRO A 246 13.50 39.04 -11.83
CA PRO A 246 13.24 40.08 -12.81
C PRO A 246 12.01 39.78 -13.66
N SER A 247 11.29 40.82 -14.07
CA SER A 247 10.06 40.72 -14.88
C SER A 247 10.28 40.21 -16.31
N ARG A 248 11.53 40.03 -16.72
CA ARG A 248 11.91 39.51 -18.03
C ARG A 248 13.27 38.79 -17.94
N PRO A 249 13.60 37.89 -18.89
CA PRO A 249 14.93 37.34 -19.01
C PRO A 249 16.01 38.43 -19.19
N LEU A 250 17.12 38.28 -18.47
CA LEU A 250 18.23 39.21 -18.51
C LEU A 250 19.47 38.53 -19.13
N HIS A 251 20.22 39.33 -19.94
CA HIS A 251 21.48 38.91 -20.48
C HIS A 251 22.57 38.95 -19.40
N SER A 252 23.24 37.80 -19.14
CA SER A 252 24.22 37.67 -18.06
C SER A 252 25.44 38.59 -18.21
N GLY A 253 25.86 38.91 -19.44
CA GLY A 253 26.93 39.87 -19.71
C GLY A 253 26.62 41.33 -19.32
N HIS A 254 25.33 41.67 -19.21
CA HIS A 254 24.92 43.04 -18.85
C HIS A 254 24.46 43.16 -17.41
N TYR A 255 23.90 42.08 -16.84
CA TYR A 255 23.23 42.12 -15.53
C TYR A 255 23.79 41.06 -14.55
N GLY A 256 24.80 40.29 -14.96
CA GLY A 256 25.46 39.32 -14.08
C GLY A 256 26.07 40.01 -12.84
N ASN A 257 26.11 39.32 -11.72
CA ASN A 257 26.56 39.81 -10.41
C ASN A 257 25.76 41.03 -9.85
N TRP A 258 24.77 41.51 -10.58
CA TRP A 258 23.93 42.63 -10.15
C TRP A 258 22.47 42.22 -9.92
N ALA A 259 21.84 41.52 -10.86
CA ALA A 259 20.47 41.02 -10.69
C ALA A 259 20.46 39.67 -9.97
N PRO A 260 19.60 39.44 -8.95
CA PRO A 260 19.50 38.17 -8.28
C PRO A 260 18.94 37.09 -9.21
N VAL A 261 19.45 35.88 -9.08
CA VAL A 261 19.04 34.72 -9.89
C VAL A 261 18.04 33.88 -9.08
N PRO A 262 16.75 33.78 -9.50
CA PRO A 262 15.70 33.09 -8.74
C PRO A 262 16.04 31.64 -8.42
N GLY A 263 16.63 30.90 -9.38
CA GLY A 263 17.06 29.52 -9.14
C GLY A 263 18.08 29.36 -8.01
N GLN A 264 19.05 30.30 -7.91
CA GLN A 264 20.00 30.30 -6.80
C GLN A 264 19.35 30.70 -5.47
N MET A 265 18.37 31.61 -5.51
CA MET A 265 17.61 31.99 -4.33
C MET A 265 16.79 30.81 -3.80
N LEU A 266 16.11 30.08 -4.70
CA LEU A 266 15.36 28.87 -4.35
C LEU A 266 16.29 27.78 -3.79
N ALA A 267 17.44 27.52 -4.43
CA ALA A 267 18.41 26.55 -3.94
C ALA A 267 18.88 26.89 -2.50
N ARG A 268 19.19 28.16 -2.22
CA ARG A 268 19.57 28.60 -0.86
C ARG A 268 18.44 28.41 0.13
N LEU A 269 17.20 28.71 -0.26
CA LEU A 269 16.03 28.52 0.60
C LEU A 269 15.87 27.02 0.94
N LEU A 270 15.93 26.13 -0.05
CA LEU A 270 15.81 24.70 0.16
C LEU A 270 16.92 24.14 1.06
N THR A 271 18.17 24.54 0.81
CA THR A 271 19.31 24.08 1.64
C THR A 271 19.30 24.65 3.07
N SER A 272 18.63 25.78 3.31
CA SER A 272 18.46 26.30 4.66
C SER A 272 17.40 25.56 5.49
N MET A 273 16.56 24.74 4.86
CA MET A 273 15.47 24.02 5.53
C MET A 273 15.90 22.65 6.05
N LYS A 274 16.99 22.08 5.55
CA LYS A 274 17.43 20.71 5.88
C LYS A 274 18.95 20.62 5.93
N ALA A 275 19.49 20.04 6.98
CA ALA A 275 20.91 19.75 7.13
C ALA A 275 21.34 18.54 6.28
N GLU A 276 22.65 18.35 6.10
CA GLU A 276 23.24 17.24 5.32
C GLU A 276 22.89 15.85 5.92
N ASP A 277 22.71 15.78 7.23
CA ASP A 277 22.30 14.56 7.92
C ASP A 277 20.79 14.27 7.85
N GLY A 278 20.03 15.10 7.12
CA GLY A 278 18.60 14.96 6.96
C GLY A 278 17.75 15.59 8.06
N THR A 279 18.37 16.25 9.05
CA THR A 279 17.65 17.00 10.09
C THR A 279 16.96 18.21 9.47
N VAL A 280 15.66 18.40 9.74
CA VAL A 280 14.92 19.58 9.29
C VAL A 280 15.21 20.75 10.23
N LEU A 281 15.59 21.88 9.63
CA LEU A 281 16.05 23.10 10.35
C LEU A 281 14.94 24.16 10.49
N ILE A 282 13.72 23.83 10.15
CA ILE A 282 12.57 24.75 10.28
C ILE A 282 12.17 24.81 11.76
N ASP A 283 12.10 26.00 12.29
CA ASP A 283 11.71 26.23 13.68
C ASP A 283 10.34 25.62 13.97
N GLY A 284 10.23 24.89 15.09
CA GLY A 284 9.00 24.23 15.51
C GLY A 284 8.64 22.94 14.75
N TYR A 285 9.45 22.50 13.79
CA TYR A 285 9.13 21.34 12.95
C TYR A 285 8.95 20.04 13.76
N TYR A 286 9.69 19.90 14.86
CA TYR A 286 9.65 18.72 15.72
C TYR A 286 8.90 18.92 17.04
N ASP A 287 8.33 20.10 17.31
CA ASP A 287 7.73 20.45 18.61
C ASP A 287 6.60 19.53 19.06
N SER A 288 5.85 18.98 18.10
CA SER A 288 4.73 18.06 18.36
C SER A 288 5.09 16.58 18.18
N VAL A 289 6.37 16.26 17.94
CA VAL A 289 6.80 14.88 17.77
C VAL A 289 6.87 14.19 19.13
N GLU A 290 6.04 13.18 19.33
CA GLU A 290 6.07 12.36 20.54
C GLU A 290 7.37 11.55 20.61
N PRO A 291 8.00 11.47 21.78
CA PRO A 291 9.19 10.63 21.97
C PRO A 291 8.87 9.17 21.71
N ILE A 292 9.79 8.47 21.04
CA ILE A 292 9.69 7.02 20.81
C ILE A 292 9.65 6.32 22.19
N SER A 293 8.57 5.61 22.47
CA SER A 293 8.37 4.88 23.72
C SER A 293 9.34 3.70 23.86
N ASP A 294 9.52 3.18 25.06
CA ASP A 294 10.38 2.01 25.28
C ASP A 294 9.81 0.75 24.63
N PHE A 295 8.49 0.66 24.50
CA PHE A 295 7.84 -0.41 23.73
C PHE A 295 8.23 -0.32 22.24
N GLU A 296 8.11 0.85 21.62
CA GLU A 296 8.48 1.06 20.22
C GLU A 296 9.97 0.80 19.99
N LYS A 297 10.85 1.28 20.89
CA LYS A 297 12.28 0.96 20.81
C LYS A 297 12.55 -0.53 20.85
N SER A 298 11.82 -1.28 21.69
CA SER A 298 11.95 -2.73 21.76
C SER A 298 11.47 -3.42 20.48
N GLN A 299 10.40 -2.92 19.84
CA GLN A 299 9.94 -3.45 18.57
C GLN A 299 10.92 -3.14 17.44
N LEU A 300 11.46 -1.93 17.38
CA LEU A 300 12.50 -1.56 16.41
C LEU A 300 13.76 -2.43 16.54
N ALA A 301 14.17 -2.74 17.76
CA ALA A 301 15.33 -3.60 18.01
C ALA A 301 15.12 -5.05 17.55
N ASN A 302 13.85 -5.51 17.51
CA ASN A 302 13.49 -6.84 17.07
C ASN A 302 13.09 -6.89 15.56
N ALA A 303 12.92 -5.74 14.92
CA ALA A 303 12.59 -5.68 13.50
C ALA A 303 13.80 -6.11 12.64
N PRO A 304 13.57 -6.80 11.52
CA PRO A 304 14.65 -7.12 10.59
C PRO A 304 15.36 -5.85 10.12
N ASN A 305 16.69 -5.85 10.15
CA ASN A 305 17.49 -4.78 9.57
C ASN A 305 17.95 -5.21 8.17
N ILE A 306 17.48 -4.49 7.15
CA ILE A 306 17.78 -4.74 5.74
C ILE A 306 18.50 -3.56 5.09
N ASP A 307 19.00 -2.62 5.89
CA ASP A 307 19.56 -1.35 5.39
C ASP A 307 20.73 -1.57 4.42
N ASP A 308 21.60 -2.53 4.69
CA ASP A 308 22.74 -2.83 3.80
C ASP A 308 22.28 -3.42 2.46
N GLN A 309 21.27 -4.30 2.50
CA GLN A 309 20.66 -4.84 1.28
C GLN A 309 20.00 -3.72 0.45
N LEU A 310 19.30 -2.79 1.11
CA LEU A 310 18.68 -1.65 0.44
C LEU A 310 19.70 -0.68 -0.15
N LYS A 311 20.80 -0.41 0.56
CA LYS A 311 21.89 0.41 0.02
C LYS A 311 22.47 -0.19 -1.26
N GLU A 312 22.69 -1.51 -1.28
CA GLU A 312 23.19 -2.21 -2.47
C GLU A 312 22.15 -2.17 -3.61
N GLU A 313 20.89 -2.50 -3.32
CA GLU A 313 19.80 -2.54 -4.31
C GLU A 313 19.53 -1.17 -4.95
N LEU A 314 19.61 -0.10 -4.14
CA LEU A 314 19.34 1.27 -4.56
C LEU A 314 20.62 2.01 -4.99
N GLU A 315 21.77 1.35 -4.97
CA GLU A 315 23.08 1.94 -5.30
C GLU A 315 23.39 3.22 -4.50
N LEU A 316 22.99 3.25 -3.22
CA LEU A 316 23.15 4.42 -2.35
C LEU A 316 24.58 4.50 -1.81
N GLY A 317 25.25 5.63 -2.02
CA GLY A 317 26.57 5.91 -1.46
C GLY A 317 26.53 6.22 0.05
N PHE A 318 25.43 6.76 0.53
CA PHE A 318 25.21 7.09 1.95
C PHE A 318 23.70 7.17 2.24
N THR A 319 23.35 7.19 3.53
CA THR A 319 21.99 7.43 4.03
C THR A 319 21.98 8.66 4.93
N GLU A 320 20.85 9.35 5.01
CA GLU A 320 20.62 10.38 6.03
C GLU A 320 20.47 9.72 7.42
N GLY A 321 20.59 10.52 8.50
CA GLY A 321 20.29 10.08 9.87
C GLY A 321 21.46 9.56 10.68
N ASN A 322 22.71 9.86 10.28
CA ASN A 322 23.91 9.57 11.07
C ASN A 322 24.04 8.11 11.55
N GLY A 323 23.62 7.15 10.71
CA GLY A 323 23.69 5.71 11.02
C GLY A 323 22.44 5.14 11.69
N GLU A 324 21.39 5.93 11.88
CA GLU A 324 20.07 5.38 12.25
C GLU A 324 19.51 4.49 11.15
N THR A 325 18.79 3.45 11.54
CA THR A 325 18.16 2.52 10.59
C THR A 325 16.97 3.16 9.87
N LEU A 326 16.61 2.63 8.70
CA LEU A 326 15.40 3.03 7.97
C LEU A 326 14.17 3.00 8.89
N ASN A 327 13.99 1.93 9.67
CA ASN A 327 12.85 1.78 10.57
C ASN A 327 12.78 2.88 11.64
N GLN A 328 13.92 3.33 12.15
CA GLN A 328 13.99 4.47 13.09
C GLN A 328 13.62 5.78 12.40
N ARG A 329 14.16 6.03 11.21
CA ARG A 329 13.89 7.25 10.44
C ARG A 329 12.44 7.37 10.00
N LEU A 330 11.77 6.26 9.70
CA LEU A 330 10.36 6.25 9.31
C LEU A 330 9.40 6.68 10.43
N LEU A 331 9.83 6.70 11.68
CA LEU A 331 9.02 7.22 12.80
C LEU A 331 9.10 8.75 12.94
N LEU A 332 10.03 9.40 12.27
CA LEU A 332 10.21 10.85 12.35
C LEU A 332 9.58 11.57 11.15
N PRO A 333 9.12 12.80 11.30
CA PRO A 333 8.71 13.64 10.17
C PRO A 333 9.88 13.81 9.18
N SER A 334 9.57 13.88 7.90
CA SER A 334 10.57 14.09 6.85
C SER A 334 10.18 15.25 5.94
N LEU A 335 11.17 15.99 5.46
CA LEU A 335 11.03 17.03 4.46
C LEU A 335 11.65 16.55 3.15
N THR A 336 10.86 16.49 2.09
CA THR A 336 11.30 15.99 0.77
C THR A 336 10.88 16.97 -0.32
N VAL A 337 11.83 17.35 -1.18
CA VAL A 337 11.53 18.12 -2.39
C VAL A 337 11.04 17.14 -3.45
N ARG A 338 9.80 17.32 -3.91
CA ARG A 338 9.15 16.40 -4.86
C ARG A 338 9.29 16.82 -6.32
N GLY A 339 9.71 18.06 -6.58
CA GLY A 339 9.92 18.59 -7.93
C GLY A 339 10.47 20.01 -7.88
N LEU A 340 11.18 20.40 -8.94
CA LEU A 340 11.77 21.73 -9.16
C LEU A 340 11.31 22.29 -10.51
#